data_9068309c1ed434d75a2f4521049ede36
#
_entry.id   9068309c1ed434d75a2f4521049ede36
#
_cell.length_a   1.000
_cell.length_b   1.000
_cell.length_c   1.000
_cell.angle_alpha   90.00
_cell.angle_beta   90.00
_cell.angle_gamma   90.00
#
_symmetry.space_group_name_H-M   'P 1'
#
loop_
_entity.id
_entity.type
_entity.pdbx_description
1 polymer ?
#
loop_
_entity_poly.entity_id
_entity_poly.type
_entity_poly.pdbx_seq_one_letter_code
_entity_poly.pdbx_strand_id
1 'polypeptide(L)'
;MSRRLALAVVLGLIPAARSPAADPPSLHQQLAAEPVAELAKAARDRGDAGRGAVLFFQPFLACAKCHDGDARLGPDLAAVGKDATAEYLVESVLFPSKAIRKGYETVTVATADDRAVTGLVAAETADALTLLDPAANGKQVVIPKGDIARRATSPLSLMPDGQANLLSDRQQFLDLMKYLIEIAEQGPAWARELRPAVTALVIPEYEKDIDHPGLVRGLDEKAFRRGEAIYTRVCANCHGTKDQPGSLPTSPRFAAHVFKSGSDPYSLYQTLTRGYGMMAPQTWMVPRQKYDVIHYLREAYLRPHNPGQYAKADDGYLAKLPAGKKDEFGPAPSNVEPWVTADYGPSLINTYEVGGASPTAGPNFAYKGLAVRLDPGPGGVSRGKRWGVFDL
;
A
#
# COMPACT_ATOMS: atom_id res chain seq x y z
N MET A 1 -74.48 36.46 18.57
CA MET A 1 -73.15 36.23 19.24
C MET A 1 -72.46 35.13 18.46
N SER A 2 -71.61 35.50 17.48
CA SER A 2 -70.89 34.53 16.62
C SER A 2 -69.46 34.49 17.03
N ARG A 3 -68.99 33.34 17.54
CA ARG A 3 -67.60 33.07 17.85
C ARG A 3 -66.87 32.62 16.58
N ARG A 4 -65.94 33.43 16.08
CA ARG A 4 -65.01 33.03 15.03
C ARG A 4 -63.82 32.25 15.66
N LEU A 5 -63.68 30.98 15.28
CA LEU A 5 -62.47 30.15 15.60
C LEU A 5 -61.38 30.57 14.63
N ALA A 6 -60.26 31.03 15.18
CA ALA A 6 -59.03 31.26 14.40
C ALA A 6 -58.21 29.97 14.41
N LEU A 7 -57.96 29.41 13.23
CA LEU A 7 -57.10 28.23 13.02
C LEU A 7 -55.66 28.73 12.85
N ALA A 8 -54.81 28.50 13.84
CA ALA A 8 -53.37 28.79 13.75
C ALA A 8 -52.66 27.62 13.03
N VAL A 9 -52.20 27.89 11.84
CA VAL A 9 -51.34 26.95 11.08
C VAL A 9 -49.91 27.10 11.60
N VAL A 10 -49.40 26.11 12.33
CA VAL A 10 -48.00 26.02 12.74
C VAL A 10 -47.23 25.38 11.57
N LEU A 11 -46.53 26.20 10.79
CA LEU A 11 -45.53 25.70 9.84
C LEU A 11 -44.33 25.18 10.62
N GLY A 12 -44.22 23.84 10.76
CA GLY A 12 -43.05 23.19 11.26
C GLY A 12 -41.91 23.31 10.26
N LEU A 13 -40.85 24.05 10.62
CA LEU A 13 -39.56 24.01 9.91
C LEU A 13 -38.92 22.64 10.08
N ILE A 14 -38.99 21.81 9.05
CA ILE A 14 -38.22 20.56 8.97
C ILE A 14 -36.77 20.96 8.74
N PRO A 15 -35.80 20.62 9.65
CA PRO A 15 -34.40 20.87 9.40
C PRO A 15 -33.96 20.01 8.22
N ALA A 16 -33.51 20.69 7.14
CA ALA A 16 -32.91 20.00 5.99
C ALA A 16 -31.70 19.16 6.51
N ALA A 17 -31.82 17.84 6.43
CA ALA A 17 -30.72 16.92 6.70
C ALA A 17 -29.58 17.25 5.72
N ARG A 18 -28.47 17.78 6.24
CA ARG A 18 -27.25 17.92 5.44
C ARG A 18 -26.81 16.54 5.02
N SER A 19 -26.85 16.26 3.73
CA SER A 19 -26.15 15.09 3.18
C SER A 19 -24.69 15.15 3.59
N PRO A 20 -24.09 14.05 4.07
CA PRO A 20 -22.65 14.03 4.33
C PRO A 20 -21.93 14.42 3.03
N ALA A 21 -20.99 15.36 3.12
CA ALA A 21 -20.14 15.71 1.99
C ALA A 21 -19.42 14.43 1.52
N ALA A 22 -19.49 14.15 0.23
CA ALA A 22 -18.75 13.01 -0.35
C ALA A 22 -17.26 13.21 -0.07
N ASP A 23 -16.58 12.13 0.34
CA ASP A 23 -15.14 12.15 0.52
C ASP A 23 -14.44 12.63 -0.78
N PRO A 24 -13.36 13.42 -0.68
CA PRO A 24 -12.64 13.86 -1.85
C PRO A 24 -12.12 12.65 -2.64
N PRO A 25 -12.08 12.71 -3.99
CA PRO A 25 -11.62 11.60 -4.80
C PRO A 25 -10.19 11.21 -4.43
N SER A 26 -9.92 9.90 -4.40
CA SER A 26 -8.57 9.38 -4.16
C SER A 26 -7.60 9.82 -5.26
N LEU A 27 -6.28 9.75 -5.01
CA LEU A 27 -5.29 10.12 -6.02
C LEU A 27 -5.45 9.28 -7.30
N HIS A 28 -5.69 7.98 -7.15
CA HIS A 28 -5.96 7.11 -8.29
C HIS A 28 -7.17 7.60 -9.11
N GLN A 29 -8.27 7.95 -8.47
CA GLN A 29 -9.46 8.48 -9.16
C GLN A 29 -9.19 9.81 -9.87
N GLN A 30 -8.39 10.68 -9.26
CA GLN A 30 -7.99 11.95 -9.86
C GLN A 30 -7.14 11.70 -11.12
N LEU A 31 -6.13 10.85 -11.04
CA LEU A 31 -5.26 10.50 -12.16
C LEU A 31 -6.01 9.74 -13.27
N ALA A 32 -6.91 8.83 -12.91
CA ALA A 32 -7.73 8.07 -13.85
C ALA A 32 -8.72 8.97 -14.64
N ALA A 33 -9.03 10.14 -14.14
CA ALA A 33 -9.86 11.13 -14.83
C ALA A 33 -9.06 11.99 -15.84
N GLU A 34 -7.72 11.99 -15.77
CA GLU A 34 -6.86 12.70 -16.72
C GLU A 34 -6.64 11.85 -18.01
N PRO A 35 -6.52 12.47 -19.19
CA PRO A 35 -6.14 11.74 -20.40
C PRO A 35 -4.77 11.09 -20.24
N VAL A 36 -4.66 9.80 -20.58
CA VAL A 36 -3.42 9.02 -20.48
C VAL A 36 -2.25 9.68 -21.22
N ALA A 37 -2.51 10.23 -22.42
CA ALA A 37 -1.48 10.92 -23.21
C ALA A 37 -0.95 12.18 -22.51
N GLU A 38 -1.81 12.93 -21.81
CA GLU A 38 -1.38 14.12 -21.05
C GLU A 38 -0.57 13.74 -19.82
N LEU A 39 -0.92 12.65 -19.13
CA LEU A 39 -0.13 12.11 -18.04
C LEU A 39 1.24 11.62 -18.51
N ALA A 40 1.29 10.89 -19.64
CA ALA A 40 2.54 10.43 -20.24
C ALA A 40 3.44 11.60 -20.65
N LYS A 41 2.88 12.63 -21.30
CA LYS A 41 3.60 13.86 -21.63
C LYS A 41 4.09 14.57 -20.37
N ALA A 42 3.24 14.74 -19.37
CA ALA A 42 3.60 15.39 -18.10
C ALA A 42 4.70 14.63 -17.37
N ALA A 43 4.70 13.30 -17.38
CA ALA A 43 5.76 12.48 -16.82
C ALA A 43 7.11 12.72 -17.53
N ARG A 44 7.11 12.78 -18.88
CA ARG A 44 8.32 13.10 -19.64
C ARG A 44 8.87 14.48 -19.32
N ASP A 45 8.01 15.49 -19.26
CA ASP A 45 8.39 16.90 -19.17
C ASP A 45 8.75 17.32 -17.74
N ARG A 46 8.08 16.75 -16.71
CA ARG A 46 8.12 17.22 -15.31
C ARG A 46 8.49 16.15 -14.29
N GLY A 47 8.53 14.87 -14.69
CA GLY A 47 8.96 13.78 -13.82
C GLY A 47 10.47 13.77 -13.63
N ASP A 48 10.92 13.17 -12.53
CA ASP A 48 12.32 12.94 -12.20
C ASP A 48 12.57 11.43 -12.04
N ALA A 49 13.42 10.86 -12.90
CA ALA A 49 13.65 9.43 -12.93
C ALA A 49 14.36 8.90 -11.67
N GLY A 50 15.23 9.71 -11.06
CA GLY A 50 15.91 9.33 -9.81
C GLY A 50 14.94 9.21 -8.64
N ARG A 51 14.03 10.19 -8.46
CA ARG A 51 12.95 10.09 -7.48
C ARG A 51 12.00 8.94 -7.80
N GLY A 52 11.67 8.75 -9.07
CA GLY A 52 10.86 7.64 -9.53
C GLY A 52 11.47 6.28 -9.21
N ALA A 53 12.79 6.14 -9.37
CA ALA A 53 13.53 4.94 -8.98
C ALA A 53 13.39 4.64 -7.48
N VAL A 54 13.54 5.67 -6.62
CA VAL A 54 13.33 5.50 -5.17
C VAL A 54 11.94 4.98 -4.89
N LEU A 55 10.90 5.52 -5.54
CA LEU A 55 9.51 5.05 -5.38
C LEU A 55 9.33 3.60 -5.86
N PHE A 56 9.86 3.25 -7.02
CA PHE A 56 9.76 1.90 -7.59
C PHE A 56 10.34 0.82 -6.68
N PHE A 57 11.44 1.12 -5.99
CA PHE A 57 12.10 0.19 -5.06
C PHE A 57 11.56 0.28 -3.63
N GLN A 58 10.63 1.19 -3.31
CA GLN A 58 10.04 1.23 -1.97
C GLN A 58 9.27 -0.05 -1.66
N PRO A 59 9.52 -0.67 -0.49
CA PRO A 59 8.86 -1.91 -0.10
C PRO A 59 7.33 -1.82 -0.11
N PHE A 60 6.75 -0.67 0.22
CA PHE A 60 5.31 -0.49 0.30
C PHE A 60 4.62 -0.39 -1.07
N LEU A 61 5.33 0.07 -2.11
CA LEU A 61 4.83 0.06 -3.49
C LEU A 61 5.01 -1.30 -4.15
N ALA A 62 6.06 -2.03 -3.75
CA ALA A 62 6.40 -3.39 -4.20
C ALA A 62 6.60 -3.56 -5.73
N CYS A 63 6.76 -2.50 -6.50
CA CYS A 63 6.94 -2.58 -7.95
C CYS A 63 8.13 -3.49 -8.31
N ALA A 64 9.28 -3.26 -7.68
CA ALA A 64 10.50 -4.05 -7.90
C ALA A 64 10.34 -5.53 -7.55
N LYS A 65 9.41 -5.89 -6.65
CA LYS A 65 9.19 -7.29 -6.26
C LYS A 65 8.73 -8.17 -7.42
N CYS A 66 8.03 -7.58 -8.40
CA CYS A 66 7.52 -8.28 -9.56
C CYS A 66 8.23 -7.89 -10.85
N HIS A 67 8.81 -6.68 -10.92
CA HIS A 67 9.28 -6.06 -12.15
C HIS A 67 10.80 -5.79 -12.20
N ASP A 68 11.58 -6.21 -11.20
CA ASP A 68 13.03 -6.03 -11.16
C ASP A 68 13.74 -7.31 -11.63
N GLY A 69 14.28 -7.28 -12.84
CA GLY A 69 15.18 -8.28 -13.40
C GLY A 69 14.72 -9.73 -13.26
N ASP A 70 15.22 -10.41 -12.26
CA ASP A 70 14.95 -11.84 -12.02
C ASP A 70 13.55 -12.15 -11.46
N ALA A 71 12.77 -11.13 -11.14
CA ALA A 71 11.38 -11.30 -10.70
C ALA A 71 10.53 -11.87 -11.84
N ARG A 72 9.85 -12.99 -11.60
CA ARG A 72 9.09 -13.70 -12.64
C ARG A 72 7.58 -13.44 -12.61
N LEU A 73 7.12 -12.63 -11.67
CA LEU A 73 5.69 -12.37 -11.46
C LEU A 73 5.16 -11.20 -12.30
N GLY A 74 6.04 -10.44 -12.93
CA GLY A 74 5.76 -9.39 -13.87
C GLY A 74 6.85 -9.30 -14.93
N PRO A 75 6.65 -8.56 -16.02
CA PRO A 75 7.69 -8.32 -17.02
C PRO A 75 8.83 -7.51 -16.42
N ASP A 76 10.07 -7.82 -16.78
CA ASP A 76 11.22 -6.95 -16.54
C ASP A 76 11.03 -5.66 -17.34
N LEU A 77 10.74 -4.56 -16.64
CA LEU A 77 10.41 -3.28 -17.30
C LEU A 77 11.59 -2.63 -18.00
N ALA A 78 12.82 -3.00 -17.66
CA ALA A 78 14.00 -2.55 -18.38
C ALA A 78 14.24 -3.36 -19.69
N ALA A 79 13.58 -4.51 -19.84
CA ALA A 79 13.70 -5.38 -21.00
C ALA A 79 12.45 -5.41 -21.90
N VAL A 80 11.39 -4.67 -21.58
CA VAL A 80 10.13 -4.68 -22.35
C VAL A 80 10.29 -4.06 -23.76
N GLY A 81 11.28 -3.18 -23.94
CA GLY A 81 11.61 -2.58 -25.22
C GLY A 81 10.59 -1.53 -25.69
N LYS A 82 10.70 -1.17 -26.99
CA LYS A 82 9.95 -0.08 -27.60
C LYS A 82 8.43 -0.29 -27.69
N ASP A 83 7.96 -1.52 -27.47
CA ASP A 83 6.53 -1.84 -27.47
C ASP A 83 5.81 -1.30 -26.24
N ALA A 84 6.55 -0.95 -25.18
CA ALA A 84 6.02 -0.31 -23.98
C ALA A 84 6.07 1.22 -24.13
N THR A 85 5.10 1.78 -24.86
CA THR A 85 5.00 3.25 -24.99
C THR A 85 4.73 3.91 -23.63
N ALA A 86 4.99 5.21 -23.53
CA ALA A 86 4.73 5.95 -22.30
C ALA A 86 3.25 5.87 -21.88
N GLU A 87 2.35 5.94 -22.87
CA GLU A 87 0.91 5.81 -22.67
C GLU A 87 0.54 4.41 -22.17
N TYR A 88 1.12 3.36 -22.77
CA TYR A 88 0.91 1.98 -22.32
C TYR A 88 1.36 1.78 -20.86
N LEU A 89 2.51 2.34 -20.47
CA LEU A 89 3.01 2.26 -19.09
C LEU A 89 2.10 3.00 -18.11
N VAL A 90 1.65 4.21 -18.45
CA VAL A 90 0.67 4.96 -17.64
C VAL A 90 -0.63 4.18 -17.49
N GLU A 91 -1.17 3.67 -18.60
CA GLU A 91 -2.40 2.88 -18.58
C GLU A 91 -2.26 1.59 -17.76
N SER A 92 -1.11 0.91 -17.87
CA SER A 92 -0.84 -0.32 -17.11
C SER A 92 -0.78 -0.09 -15.59
N VAL A 93 -0.31 1.08 -15.14
CA VAL A 93 -0.27 1.42 -13.71
C VAL A 93 -1.65 1.82 -13.19
N LEU A 94 -2.44 2.55 -13.99
CA LEU A 94 -3.76 3.02 -13.60
C LEU A 94 -4.85 1.95 -13.79
N PHE A 95 -4.74 1.12 -14.84
CA PHE A 95 -5.76 0.14 -15.21
C PHE A 95 -5.11 -1.23 -15.53
N PRO A 96 -4.48 -1.89 -14.55
CA PRO A 96 -3.63 -3.07 -14.80
C PRO A 96 -4.36 -4.28 -15.39
N SER A 97 -5.67 -4.35 -15.21
CA SER A 97 -6.49 -5.42 -15.77
C SER A 97 -7.10 -5.09 -17.14
N LYS A 98 -6.90 -3.87 -17.66
CA LYS A 98 -7.45 -3.44 -18.97
C LYS A 98 -6.79 -4.17 -20.12
N ALA A 99 -5.46 -4.37 -20.06
CA ALA A 99 -4.67 -5.06 -21.06
C ALA A 99 -3.55 -5.85 -20.39
N ILE A 100 -3.79 -7.15 -20.15
CA ILE A 100 -2.79 -8.03 -19.55
C ILE A 100 -1.85 -8.50 -20.67
N ARG A 101 -0.54 -8.30 -20.48
CA ARG A 101 0.48 -8.76 -21.42
C ARG A 101 0.45 -10.29 -21.53
N LYS A 102 0.52 -10.80 -22.75
CA LYS A 102 0.56 -12.25 -23.03
C LYS A 102 1.68 -12.92 -22.22
N GLY A 103 1.34 -14.01 -21.56
CA GLY A 103 2.22 -14.79 -20.67
C GLY A 103 2.18 -14.32 -19.21
N TYR A 104 1.41 -13.27 -18.89
CA TYR A 104 1.19 -12.78 -17.53
C TYR A 104 -0.28 -12.89 -17.11
N GLU A 105 -1.06 -13.70 -17.83
CA GLU A 105 -2.43 -14.01 -17.47
C GLU A 105 -2.46 -14.90 -16.21
N THR A 106 -3.30 -14.55 -15.26
CA THR A 106 -3.48 -15.32 -14.04
C THR A 106 -4.37 -16.53 -14.31
N VAL A 107 -3.91 -17.71 -13.93
CA VAL A 107 -4.67 -18.97 -14.04
C VAL A 107 -4.94 -19.52 -12.65
N THR A 108 -6.17 -19.96 -12.44
CA THR A 108 -6.56 -20.72 -11.25
C THR A 108 -6.87 -22.16 -11.66
N VAL A 109 -6.25 -23.10 -10.96
CA VAL A 109 -6.43 -24.54 -11.13
C VAL A 109 -7.04 -25.11 -9.86
N ALA A 110 -8.18 -25.80 -9.99
CA ALA A 110 -8.70 -26.67 -8.95
C ALA A 110 -8.22 -28.09 -9.22
N THR A 111 -7.66 -28.73 -8.21
CA THR A 111 -7.16 -30.10 -8.28
C THR A 111 -8.24 -31.09 -7.79
N ALA A 112 -8.09 -32.37 -8.13
CA ALA A 112 -9.05 -33.43 -7.76
C ALA A 112 -9.16 -33.67 -6.24
N ASP A 113 -8.16 -33.19 -5.46
CA ASP A 113 -8.14 -33.20 -4.00
C ASP A 113 -8.62 -31.87 -3.38
N ASP A 114 -9.44 -31.10 -4.13
CA ASP A 114 -10.06 -29.83 -3.71
C ASP A 114 -9.08 -28.71 -3.33
N ARG A 115 -7.82 -28.79 -3.75
CA ARG A 115 -6.89 -27.64 -3.63
C ARG A 115 -7.09 -26.65 -4.78
N ALA A 116 -7.02 -25.37 -4.48
CA ALA A 116 -6.97 -24.32 -5.50
C ALA A 116 -5.58 -23.69 -5.54
N VAL A 117 -4.96 -23.70 -6.72
CA VAL A 117 -3.66 -23.04 -6.97
C VAL A 117 -3.88 -21.94 -8.00
N THR A 118 -3.50 -20.71 -7.63
CA THR A 118 -3.58 -19.55 -8.53
C THR A 118 -2.18 -19.03 -8.80
N GLY A 119 -1.85 -18.78 -10.07
CA GLY A 119 -0.53 -18.28 -10.44
C GLY A 119 -0.41 -17.96 -11.92
N LEU A 120 0.81 -17.63 -12.33
CA LEU A 120 1.18 -17.46 -13.74
C LEU A 120 1.70 -18.78 -14.30
N VAL A 121 1.41 -19.06 -15.56
CA VAL A 121 1.94 -20.24 -16.23
C VAL A 121 3.43 -20.06 -16.53
N ALA A 122 4.28 -20.82 -15.85
CA ALA A 122 5.72 -20.85 -16.10
C ALA A 122 6.10 -21.82 -17.22
N ALA A 123 5.45 -22.98 -17.24
CA ALA A 123 5.64 -24.01 -18.26
C ALA A 123 4.41 -24.91 -18.35
N GLU A 124 4.19 -25.45 -19.54
CA GLU A 124 3.17 -26.46 -19.76
C GLU A 124 3.75 -27.55 -20.67
N THR A 125 3.72 -28.79 -20.19
CA THR A 125 4.15 -30.00 -20.94
C THR A 125 2.95 -30.87 -21.25
N ALA A 126 3.16 -32.03 -21.87
CA ALA A 126 2.11 -33.01 -22.08
C ALA A 126 1.51 -33.50 -20.73
N ASP A 127 2.36 -33.65 -19.72
CA ASP A 127 2.01 -34.35 -18.46
C ASP A 127 1.76 -33.39 -17.29
N ALA A 128 2.27 -32.16 -17.32
CA ALA A 128 2.22 -31.26 -16.20
C ALA A 128 2.04 -29.78 -16.59
N LEU A 129 1.40 -29.03 -15.69
CA LEU A 129 1.32 -27.57 -15.68
C LEU A 129 2.15 -27.05 -14.51
N THR A 130 3.09 -26.15 -14.79
CA THR A 130 3.88 -25.46 -13.77
C THR A 130 3.39 -24.03 -13.62
N LEU A 131 2.96 -23.67 -12.41
CA LEU A 131 2.54 -22.32 -12.06
C LEU A 131 3.59 -21.65 -11.17
N LEU A 132 3.75 -20.34 -11.32
CA LEU A 132 4.43 -19.48 -10.35
C LEU A 132 3.40 -19.03 -9.31
N ASP A 133 3.58 -19.43 -8.06
CA ASP A 133 2.69 -19.04 -6.96
C ASP A 133 3.05 -17.63 -6.45
N PRO A 134 2.19 -16.63 -6.63
CA PRO A 134 2.45 -15.27 -6.17
C PRO A 134 2.48 -15.16 -4.65
N ALA A 135 1.72 -16.01 -3.94
CA ALA A 135 1.72 -16.03 -2.47
C ALA A 135 3.04 -16.57 -1.89
N ALA A 136 3.78 -17.36 -2.68
CA ALA A 136 5.08 -17.90 -2.35
C ALA A 136 6.24 -17.21 -3.10
N ASN A 137 6.09 -15.92 -3.44
CA ASN A 137 7.10 -15.11 -4.15
C ASN A 137 7.55 -15.73 -5.49
N GLY A 138 6.62 -16.29 -6.25
CA GLY A 138 6.91 -16.89 -7.55
C GLY A 138 7.54 -18.30 -7.47
N LYS A 139 7.45 -18.98 -6.33
CA LYS A 139 7.84 -20.39 -6.23
C LYS A 139 7.05 -21.23 -7.22
N GLN A 140 7.74 -22.13 -7.90
CA GLN A 140 7.11 -23.04 -8.84
C GLN A 140 6.28 -24.11 -8.12
N VAL A 141 5.06 -24.30 -8.63
CA VAL A 141 4.17 -25.39 -8.24
C VAL A 141 3.89 -26.22 -9.48
N VAL A 142 4.33 -27.47 -9.47
CA VAL A 142 4.08 -28.42 -10.55
C VAL A 142 2.80 -29.18 -10.24
N ILE A 143 1.86 -29.18 -11.18
CA ILE A 143 0.55 -29.86 -11.07
C ILE A 143 0.47 -30.86 -12.22
N PRO A 144 0.40 -32.18 -11.94
CA PRO A 144 0.15 -33.20 -12.96
C PRO A 144 -1.18 -32.90 -13.67
N LYS A 145 -1.23 -33.02 -14.98
CA LYS A 145 -2.46 -32.72 -15.75
C LYS A 145 -3.61 -33.69 -15.37
N GLY A 146 -3.29 -34.89 -14.96
CA GLY A 146 -4.29 -35.87 -14.45
C GLY A 146 -4.98 -35.42 -13.15
N ASP A 147 -4.33 -34.51 -12.38
CA ASP A 147 -4.88 -34.02 -11.12
C ASP A 147 -5.69 -32.71 -11.30
N ILE A 148 -5.74 -32.16 -12.53
CA ILE A 148 -6.48 -30.95 -12.83
C ILE A 148 -7.97 -31.26 -13.05
N ALA A 149 -8.79 -30.92 -12.06
CA ALA A 149 -10.24 -31.02 -12.19
C ALA A 149 -10.84 -29.86 -12.99
N ARG A 150 -10.30 -28.64 -12.80
CA ARG A 150 -10.76 -27.43 -13.48
C ARG A 150 -9.62 -26.42 -13.63
N ARG A 151 -9.59 -25.73 -14.78
CA ARG A 151 -8.70 -24.60 -15.05
C ARG A 151 -9.53 -23.41 -15.52
N ALA A 152 -9.22 -22.19 -15.00
CA ALA A 152 -9.85 -20.97 -15.43
C ALA A 152 -8.80 -19.85 -15.51
N THR A 153 -8.88 -19.02 -16.54
CA THR A 153 -8.08 -17.79 -16.64
C THR A 153 -8.84 -16.65 -15.99
N SER A 154 -8.17 -15.90 -15.13
CA SER A 154 -8.74 -14.72 -14.47
C SER A 154 -8.73 -13.52 -15.45
N PRO A 155 -9.78 -12.70 -15.48
CA PRO A 155 -9.75 -11.43 -16.18
C PRO A 155 -8.94 -10.36 -15.43
N LEU A 156 -8.54 -10.63 -14.18
CA LEU A 156 -7.78 -9.70 -13.35
C LEU A 156 -6.29 -9.97 -13.44
N SER A 157 -5.52 -8.90 -13.53
CA SER A 157 -4.06 -8.90 -13.45
C SER A 157 -3.57 -9.28 -12.05
N LEU A 158 -2.36 -9.84 -11.96
CA LEU A 158 -1.64 -9.93 -10.67
C LEU A 158 -1.14 -8.56 -10.19
N MET A 159 -0.96 -7.60 -11.09
CA MET A 159 -0.68 -6.23 -10.69
C MET A 159 -1.94 -5.64 -10.03
N PRO A 160 -1.86 -5.20 -8.77
CA PRO A 160 -3.03 -4.67 -8.08
C PRO A 160 -3.51 -3.37 -8.69
N ASP A 161 -4.82 -3.17 -8.71
CA ASP A 161 -5.43 -1.88 -9.02
C ASP A 161 -5.25 -0.89 -7.87
N GLY A 162 -5.34 0.42 -8.16
CA GLY A 162 -5.28 1.46 -7.14
C GLY A 162 -3.88 1.71 -6.54
N GLN A 163 -2.80 1.21 -7.13
CA GLN A 163 -1.43 1.42 -6.65
C GLN A 163 -1.07 2.92 -6.53
N ALA A 164 -1.65 3.78 -7.36
CA ALA A 164 -1.44 5.21 -7.28
C ALA A 164 -1.91 5.82 -5.93
N ASN A 165 -2.83 5.17 -5.20
CA ASN A 165 -3.25 5.62 -3.88
C ASN A 165 -2.17 5.48 -2.79
N LEU A 166 -1.10 4.74 -3.07
CA LEU A 166 0.07 4.62 -2.19
C LEU A 166 1.05 5.79 -2.35
N LEU A 167 0.89 6.58 -3.39
CA LEU A 167 1.66 7.79 -3.65
C LEU A 167 1.02 8.98 -2.92
N SER A 168 1.84 9.96 -2.57
CA SER A 168 1.37 11.13 -1.82
C SER A 168 0.63 12.13 -2.70
N ASP A 169 1.08 12.28 -3.94
CA ASP A 169 0.55 13.29 -4.86
C ASP A 169 0.80 12.94 -6.34
N ARG A 170 0.30 13.79 -7.21
CA ARG A 170 0.46 13.67 -8.65
C ARG A 170 1.93 13.75 -9.09
N GLN A 171 2.79 14.53 -8.39
CA GLN A 171 4.19 14.65 -8.79
C GLN A 171 4.94 13.33 -8.56
N GLN A 172 4.68 12.62 -7.46
CA GLN A 172 5.25 11.29 -7.24
C GLN A 172 4.81 10.29 -8.33
N PHE A 173 3.58 10.38 -8.81
CA PHE A 173 3.14 9.57 -9.95
C PHE A 173 3.93 9.91 -11.21
N LEU A 174 4.11 11.20 -11.51
CA LEU A 174 4.91 11.63 -12.67
C LEU A 174 6.38 11.17 -12.57
N ASP A 175 6.96 11.26 -11.38
CA ASP A 175 8.34 10.80 -11.12
C ASP A 175 8.46 9.27 -11.34
N LEU A 176 7.53 8.48 -10.80
CA LEU A 176 7.48 7.05 -11.03
C LEU A 176 7.36 6.73 -12.51
N MET A 177 6.42 7.37 -13.21
CA MET A 177 6.22 7.15 -14.65
C MET A 177 7.44 7.55 -15.47
N LYS A 178 8.12 8.65 -15.11
CA LYS A 178 9.38 9.06 -15.75
C LYS A 178 10.44 7.96 -15.66
N TYR A 179 10.62 7.39 -14.47
CA TYR A 179 11.53 6.27 -14.28
C TYR A 179 11.16 5.07 -15.15
N LEU A 180 9.90 4.65 -15.15
CA LEU A 180 9.44 3.50 -15.94
C LEU A 180 9.64 3.73 -17.44
N ILE A 181 9.34 4.92 -17.94
CA ILE A 181 9.54 5.30 -19.34
C ILE A 181 11.02 5.23 -19.69
N GLU A 182 11.89 5.82 -18.89
CA GLU A 182 13.33 5.85 -19.18
C GLU A 182 13.96 4.46 -19.16
N ILE A 183 13.64 3.61 -18.18
CA ILE A 183 14.20 2.25 -18.17
C ILE A 183 13.70 1.39 -19.32
N ALA A 184 12.45 1.57 -19.77
CA ALA A 184 11.91 0.88 -20.94
C ALA A 184 12.59 1.32 -22.24
N GLU A 185 12.92 2.61 -22.37
CA GLU A 185 13.57 3.18 -23.55
C GLU A 185 15.07 2.94 -23.60
N GLN A 186 15.75 3.07 -22.46
CA GLN A 186 17.22 3.02 -22.37
C GLN A 186 17.77 1.67 -21.93
N GLY A 187 16.91 0.82 -21.39
CA GLY A 187 17.21 -0.58 -21.11
C GLY A 187 17.94 -0.84 -19.77
N PRO A 188 18.41 -2.10 -19.59
CA PRO A 188 18.91 -2.58 -18.29
C PRO A 188 20.15 -1.86 -17.74
N ALA A 189 20.98 -1.30 -18.63
CA ALA A 189 22.17 -0.54 -18.18
C ALA A 189 21.76 0.72 -17.42
N TRP A 190 20.80 1.47 -17.97
CA TRP A 190 20.26 2.67 -17.37
C TRP A 190 19.49 2.37 -16.08
N ALA A 191 18.70 1.28 -16.06
CA ALA A 191 18.01 0.83 -14.87
C ALA A 191 18.96 0.54 -13.70
N ARG A 192 20.15 -0.02 -13.97
CA ARG A 192 21.18 -0.25 -12.95
C ARG A 192 21.80 1.05 -12.45
N GLU A 193 22.02 2.02 -13.33
CA GLU A 193 22.57 3.33 -12.95
C GLU A 193 21.64 4.11 -12.04
N LEU A 194 20.33 4.07 -12.31
CA LEU A 194 19.31 4.72 -11.50
C LEU A 194 18.94 3.96 -10.21
N ARG A 195 19.47 2.75 -10.01
CA ARG A 195 19.09 1.92 -8.85
C ARG A 195 19.50 2.60 -7.54
N PRO A 196 18.55 2.86 -6.62
CA PRO A 196 18.86 3.49 -5.35
C PRO A 196 19.73 2.57 -4.46
N ALA A 197 20.54 3.19 -3.60
CA ALA A 197 21.32 2.45 -2.61
C ALA A 197 20.39 1.67 -1.67
N VAL A 198 20.80 0.46 -1.26
CA VAL A 198 20.02 -0.40 -0.36
C VAL A 198 19.67 0.30 0.96
N THR A 199 20.53 1.20 1.43
CA THR A 199 20.32 2.00 2.64
C THR A 199 19.11 2.95 2.54
N ALA A 200 18.68 3.32 1.33
CA ALA A 200 17.47 4.11 1.10
C ALA A 200 16.16 3.31 1.30
N LEU A 201 16.26 1.98 1.48
CA LEU A 201 15.14 1.05 1.47
C LEU A 201 14.96 0.29 2.80
N VAL A 202 15.66 0.68 3.85
CA VAL A 202 15.72 -0.07 5.13
C VAL A 202 14.43 0.14 5.94
N ILE A 203 13.93 -0.96 6.54
CA ILE A 203 12.86 -0.92 7.56
C ILE A 203 13.33 -0.07 8.74
N PRO A 204 12.55 0.95 9.15
CA PRO A 204 12.98 1.86 10.19
C PRO A 204 13.26 1.19 11.54
N GLU A 205 14.29 1.66 12.24
CA GLU A 205 14.67 1.21 13.58
C GLU A 205 13.54 1.36 14.64
N TYR A 206 12.55 2.22 14.37
CA TYR A 206 11.43 2.41 15.29
C TYR A 206 10.48 1.21 15.40
N GLU A 207 10.56 0.24 14.50
CA GLU A 207 9.83 -1.02 14.63
C GLU A 207 10.40 -1.93 15.74
N LYS A 208 11.52 -1.56 16.33
CA LYS A 208 12.12 -2.25 17.47
C LYS A 208 11.64 -1.62 18.78
N ASP A 209 11.48 -2.43 19.79
CA ASP A 209 11.17 -1.99 21.17
C ASP A 209 9.79 -1.31 21.32
N ILE A 210 8.80 -1.78 20.58
CA ILE A 210 7.40 -1.28 20.64
C ILE A 210 6.66 -1.88 21.82
N ASP A 211 5.88 -1.05 22.53
CA ASP A 211 4.91 -1.50 23.55
C ASP A 211 3.62 -2.00 22.87
N HIS A 212 3.67 -3.23 22.36
CA HIS A 212 2.51 -3.83 21.70
C HIS A 212 1.29 -3.99 22.64
N PRO A 213 1.45 -4.43 23.92
CA PRO A 213 0.33 -4.49 24.84
C PRO A 213 -0.35 -3.14 25.04
N GLY A 214 0.43 -2.07 25.22
CA GLY A 214 -0.08 -0.71 25.41
C GLY A 214 -0.88 -0.22 24.21
N LEU A 215 -0.34 -0.42 23.00
CA LEU A 215 -1.03 -0.06 21.76
C LEU A 215 -2.37 -0.79 21.60
N VAL A 216 -2.41 -2.10 21.88
CA VAL A 216 -3.65 -2.89 21.79
C VAL A 216 -4.67 -2.47 22.85
N ARG A 217 -4.25 -2.15 24.08
CA ARG A 217 -5.15 -1.63 25.14
C ARG A 217 -5.74 -0.27 24.79
N GLY A 218 -4.99 0.56 24.07
CA GLY A 218 -5.40 1.91 23.68
C GLY A 218 -6.37 2.00 22.50
N LEU A 219 -6.81 0.86 21.94
CA LEU A 219 -7.73 0.84 20.80
C LEU A 219 -9.15 1.25 21.22
N ASP A 220 -9.61 2.35 20.66
CA ASP A 220 -10.90 2.97 20.95
C ASP A 220 -11.68 3.26 19.63
N GLU A 221 -12.83 3.95 19.75
CA GLU A 221 -13.62 4.36 18.61
C GLU A 221 -12.86 5.31 17.66
N LYS A 222 -11.96 6.14 18.17
CA LYS A 222 -11.13 7.02 17.33
C LYS A 222 -10.14 6.20 16.53
N ALA A 223 -9.52 5.19 17.14
CA ALA A 223 -8.66 4.23 16.48
C ALA A 223 -9.42 3.48 15.36
N PHE A 224 -10.67 3.08 15.65
CA PHE A 224 -11.53 2.44 14.64
C PHE A 224 -11.74 3.33 13.43
N ARG A 225 -12.09 4.61 13.62
CA ARG A 225 -12.33 5.57 12.52
C ARG A 225 -11.07 5.86 11.70
N ARG A 226 -9.92 6.01 12.35
CA ARG A 226 -8.65 6.16 11.63
C ARG A 226 -8.33 4.90 10.81
N GLY A 227 -8.54 3.73 11.38
CA GLY A 227 -8.36 2.45 10.70
C GLY A 227 -9.28 2.28 9.51
N GLU A 228 -10.55 2.68 9.62
CA GLU A 228 -11.51 2.70 8.53
C GLU A 228 -11.03 3.55 7.35
N ALA A 229 -10.57 4.76 7.63
CA ALA A 229 -10.07 5.68 6.61
C ALA A 229 -8.84 5.10 5.87
N ILE A 230 -7.89 4.50 6.60
CA ILE A 230 -6.72 3.84 6.00
C ILE A 230 -7.17 2.64 5.16
N TYR A 231 -8.01 1.77 5.72
CA TYR A 231 -8.48 0.57 5.04
C TYR A 231 -9.15 0.90 3.71
N THR A 232 -10.10 1.83 3.73
CA THR A 232 -10.86 2.21 2.56
C THR A 232 -9.99 2.78 1.44
N ARG A 233 -8.98 3.57 1.80
CA ARG A 233 -8.11 4.21 0.80
C ARG A 233 -7.04 3.29 0.22
N VAL A 234 -6.55 2.34 1.02
CA VAL A 234 -5.37 1.54 0.67
C VAL A 234 -5.70 0.06 0.58
N CYS A 235 -6.21 -0.54 1.66
CA CYS A 235 -6.32 -1.99 1.77
C CYS A 235 -7.44 -2.56 0.89
N ALA A 236 -8.57 -1.84 0.79
CA ALA A 236 -9.75 -2.28 0.05
C ALA A 236 -9.48 -2.48 -1.44
N ASN A 237 -8.49 -1.79 -2.02
CA ASN A 237 -8.13 -1.98 -3.42
C ASN A 237 -7.77 -3.43 -3.73
N CYS A 238 -6.98 -4.08 -2.87
CA CYS A 238 -6.55 -5.48 -3.05
C CYS A 238 -7.46 -6.47 -2.34
N HIS A 239 -7.93 -6.14 -1.12
CA HIS A 239 -8.68 -7.05 -0.25
C HIS A 239 -10.20 -6.95 -0.40
N GLY A 240 -10.68 -5.90 -1.07
CA GLY A 240 -12.09 -5.63 -1.23
C GLY A 240 -12.77 -5.10 0.03
N THR A 241 -14.09 -5.12 0.00
CA THR A 241 -14.95 -4.81 1.13
C THR A 241 -15.68 -6.08 1.59
N LYS A 242 -16.57 -5.95 2.57
CA LYS A 242 -17.40 -7.09 2.99
C LYS A 242 -18.28 -7.62 1.84
N ASP A 243 -18.70 -6.75 0.93
CA ASP A 243 -19.66 -7.04 -0.13
C ASP A 243 -18.99 -7.26 -1.50
N GLN A 244 -17.83 -6.65 -1.75
CA GLN A 244 -17.15 -6.66 -3.04
C GLN A 244 -15.73 -7.25 -2.92
N PRO A 245 -15.31 -8.12 -3.85
CA PRO A 245 -13.92 -8.56 -3.91
C PRO A 245 -13.00 -7.40 -4.27
N GLY A 246 -11.73 -7.48 -3.86
CA GLY A 246 -10.70 -6.58 -4.33
C GLY A 246 -10.16 -6.95 -5.70
N SER A 247 -9.27 -6.13 -6.23
CA SER A 247 -8.67 -6.30 -7.55
C SER A 247 -7.70 -7.48 -7.64
N LEU A 248 -7.14 -7.93 -6.51
CA LEU A 248 -6.13 -8.98 -6.49
C LEU A 248 -6.76 -10.34 -6.12
N PRO A 249 -6.84 -11.30 -7.08
CA PRO A 249 -7.52 -12.59 -6.85
C PRO A 249 -6.93 -13.45 -5.72
N THR A 250 -5.65 -13.23 -5.41
CA THR A 250 -4.92 -13.98 -4.37
C THR A 250 -5.02 -13.34 -2.98
N SER A 251 -5.57 -12.13 -2.88
CA SER A 251 -5.77 -11.45 -1.59
C SER A 251 -6.92 -12.08 -0.80
N PRO A 252 -6.74 -12.33 0.50
CA PRO A 252 -7.81 -12.84 1.32
C PRO A 252 -8.93 -11.80 1.48
N ARG A 253 -10.16 -12.26 1.35
CA ARG A 253 -11.36 -11.52 1.75
C ARG A 253 -11.57 -11.75 3.24
N PHE A 254 -11.38 -10.74 4.04
CA PHE A 254 -11.35 -10.85 5.50
C PHE A 254 -12.67 -11.33 6.13
N ALA A 255 -13.79 -11.05 5.46
CA ALA A 255 -15.10 -11.52 5.91
C ALA A 255 -15.32 -13.04 5.74
N ALA A 256 -14.46 -13.76 4.98
CA ALA A 256 -14.72 -15.15 4.60
C ALA A 256 -13.50 -16.08 4.67
N HIS A 257 -12.30 -15.58 4.47
CA HIS A 257 -11.13 -16.44 4.33
C HIS A 257 -10.38 -16.65 5.65
N VAL A 258 -9.70 -17.79 5.75
CA VAL A 258 -8.78 -18.09 6.86
C VAL A 258 -7.46 -17.40 6.63
N PHE A 259 -6.90 -16.82 7.69
CA PHE A 259 -5.58 -16.19 7.66
C PHE A 259 -4.47 -17.23 7.69
N LYS A 260 -3.50 -17.12 6.81
CA LYS A 260 -2.37 -18.07 6.70
C LYS A 260 -1.27 -17.78 7.73
N SER A 261 -1.17 -16.54 8.20
CA SER A 261 -0.10 -16.06 9.10
C SER A 261 -0.58 -15.71 10.52
N GLY A 262 -1.80 -16.12 10.88
CA GLY A 262 -2.45 -15.76 12.14
C GLY A 262 -3.37 -14.55 12.02
N SER A 263 -4.40 -14.53 12.86
CA SER A 263 -5.47 -13.51 12.86
C SER A 263 -5.56 -12.70 14.15
N ASP A 264 -4.68 -12.99 15.11
CA ASP A 264 -4.56 -12.19 16.32
C ASP A 264 -3.89 -10.83 16.02
N PRO A 265 -4.08 -9.80 16.87
CA PRO A 265 -3.57 -8.45 16.60
C PRO A 265 -2.08 -8.39 16.30
N TYR A 266 -1.26 -9.16 17.00
CA TYR A 266 0.19 -9.11 16.81
C TYR A 266 0.64 -9.83 15.53
N SER A 267 0.05 -10.98 15.21
CA SER A 267 0.30 -11.66 13.93
C SER A 267 -0.07 -10.80 12.74
N LEU A 268 -1.20 -10.08 12.81
CA LEU A 268 -1.59 -9.11 11.80
C LEU A 268 -0.60 -7.94 11.71
N TYR A 269 -0.13 -7.44 12.86
CA TYR A 269 0.92 -6.40 12.90
C TYR A 269 2.21 -6.86 12.21
N GLN A 270 2.65 -8.10 12.48
CA GLN A 270 3.84 -8.67 11.83
C GLN A 270 3.63 -8.79 10.32
N THR A 271 2.42 -9.16 9.88
CA THR A 271 2.08 -9.23 8.46
C THR A 271 2.14 -7.86 7.80
N LEU A 272 1.62 -6.81 8.44
CA LEU A 272 1.73 -5.44 7.94
C LEU A 272 3.19 -4.95 7.91
N THR A 273 3.99 -5.33 8.90
CA THR A 273 5.38 -4.88 9.03
C THR A 273 6.32 -5.56 8.04
N ARG A 274 6.13 -6.88 7.80
CA ARG A 274 7.05 -7.70 7.00
C ARG A 274 6.53 -7.99 5.60
N GLY A 275 5.24 -7.77 5.37
CA GLY A 275 4.53 -8.25 4.19
C GLY A 275 4.27 -9.76 4.25
N TYR A 276 3.51 -10.25 3.29
CA TYR A 276 3.25 -11.68 3.12
C TYR A 276 2.93 -12.01 1.67
N GLY A 277 3.70 -12.91 1.05
CA GLY A 277 3.53 -13.22 -0.35
C GLY A 277 3.66 -11.96 -1.23
N MET A 278 2.63 -11.63 -1.99
CA MET A 278 2.57 -10.40 -2.79
C MET A 278 2.29 -9.15 -1.96
N MET A 279 1.75 -9.28 -0.76
CA MET A 279 1.52 -8.13 0.10
C MET A 279 2.85 -7.53 0.54
N ALA A 280 3.08 -6.31 0.15
CA ALA A 280 4.28 -5.56 0.53
C ALA A 280 4.29 -5.20 2.02
N PRO A 281 5.48 -5.06 2.64
CA PRO A 281 5.62 -4.43 3.94
C PRO A 281 5.04 -3.02 3.94
N GLN A 282 4.18 -2.70 4.90
CA GLN A 282 3.55 -1.39 5.02
C GLN A 282 4.44 -0.44 5.85
N THR A 283 5.63 -0.15 5.32
CA THR A 283 6.66 0.64 6.03
C THR A 283 6.33 2.13 6.14
N TRP A 284 5.35 2.61 5.40
CA TRP A 284 4.84 3.97 5.50
C TRP A 284 3.92 4.19 6.71
N MET A 285 3.42 3.11 7.32
CA MET A 285 2.59 3.18 8.53
C MET A 285 3.44 3.08 9.79
N VAL A 286 3.22 3.99 10.73
CA VAL A 286 3.76 3.87 12.09
C VAL A 286 2.99 2.81 12.88
N PRO A 287 3.55 2.28 14.00
CA PRO A 287 2.93 1.22 14.78
C PRO A 287 1.47 1.46 15.15
N ARG A 288 1.12 2.68 15.55
CA ARG A 288 -0.25 3.06 15.87
C ARG A 288 -1.19 2.90 14.68
N GLN A 289 -0.81 3.41 13.51
CA GLN A 289 -1.64 3.30 12.30
C GLN A 289 -1.87 1.84 11.89
N LYS A 290 -0.87 0.97 12.07
CA LYS A 290 -1.02 -0.46 11.85
C LYS A 290 -2.07 -1.05 12.79
N TYR A 291 -2.03 -0.71 14.08
CA TYR A 291 -3.03 -1.18 15.04
C TYR A 291 -4.42 -0.55 14.82
N ASP A 292 -4.51 0.70 14.37
CA ASP A 292 -5.78 1.31 13.98
C ASP A 292 -6.47 0.51 12.86
N VAL A 293 -5.73 0.17 11.80
CA VAL A 293 -6.24 -0.65 10.68
C VAL A 293 -6.59 -2.07 11.15
N ILE A 294 -5.77 -2.67 12.00
CA ILE A 294 -6.06 -4.00 12.58
C ILE A 294 -7.34 -3.95 13.41
N HIS A 295 -7.53 -2.90 14.19
CA HIS A 295 -8.75 -2.71 14.98
C HIS A 295 -9.99 -2.62 14.09
N TYR A 296 -9.95 -1.79 13.06
CA TYR A 296 -11.04 -1.72 12.08
C TYR A 296 -11.31 -3.09 11.43
N LEU A 297 -10.28 -3.77 10.94
CA LEU A 297 -10.41 -5.10 10.35
C LEU A 297 -11.09 -6.09 11.29
N ARG A 298 -10.67 -6.12 12.54
CA ARG A 298 -11.19 -7.05 13.54
C ARG A 298 -12.65 -6.76 13.89
N GLU A 299 -13.00 -5.49 14.10
CA GLU A 299 -14.34 -5.09 14.53
C GLU A 299 -15.35 -5.05 13.37
N ALA A 300 -14.93 -4.60 12.17
CA ALA A 300 -15.83 -4.47 11.02
C ALA A 300 -15.97 -5.76 10.19
N TYR A 301 -14.95 -6.63 10.18
CA TYR A 301 -14.95 -7.84 9.34
C TYR A 301 -14.93 -9.14 10.16
N LEU A 302 -13.96 -9.30 11.08
CA LEU A 302 -13.79 -10.59 11.73
C LEU A 302 -14.90 -10.86 12.73
N ARG A 303 -15.18 -9.93 13.63
CA ARG A 303 -16.20 -10.12 14.66
C ARG A 303 -17.58 -10.45 14.08
N PRO A 304 -18.13 -9.67 13.13
CA PRO A 304 -19.47 -9.92 12.61
C PRO A 304 -19.55 -10.98 11.50
N HIS A 305 -18.51 -11.17 10.68
CA HIS A 305 -18.60 -11.98 9.46
C HIS A 305 -17.69 -13.20 9.45
N ASN A 306 -16.62 -13.21 10.24
CA ASN A 306 -15.65 -14.31 10.28
C ASN A 306 -15.18 -14.57 11.72
N PRO A 307 -16.12 -14.90 12.64
CA PRO A 307 -15.84 -15.01 14.08
C PRO A 307 -14.81 -16.10 14.43
N GLY A 308 -14.66 -17.12 13.58
CA GLY A 308 -13.63 -18.16 13.73
C GLY A 308 -12.20 -17.63 13.61
N GLN A 309 -12.01 -16.44 13.01
CA GLN A 309 -10.74 -15.73 12.89
C GLN A 309 -10.62 -14.58 13.88
N TYR A 310 -11.61 -14.34 14.75
CA TYR A 310 -11.58 -13.28 15.74
C TYR A 310 -10.92 -13.78 17.03
N ALA A 311 -9.60 -13.60 17.14
CA ALA A 311 -8.86 -13.90 18.36
C ALA A 311 -9.15 -12.87 19.47
N LYS A 312 -9.43 -13.31 20.68
CA LYS A 312 -9.60 -12.41 21.83
C LYS A 312 -8.25 -11.80 22.25
N ALA A 313 -8.26 -10.50 22.52
CA ALA A 313 -7.09 -9.78 23.02
C ALA A 313 -7.30 -9.50 24.53
N ASP A 314 -7.38 -10.57 25.31
CA ASP A 314 -7.50 -10.50 26.77
C ASP A 314 -6.14 -10.29 27.47
N ASP A 315 -6.14 -10.11 28.79
CA ASP A 315 -4.92 -9.89 29.57
C ASP A 315 -3.92 -11.03 29.44
N GLY A 316 -4.39 -12.27 29.31
CA GLY A 316 -3.54 -13.44 29.12
C GLY A 316 -2.83 -13.44 27.77
N TYR A 317 -3.49 -12.94 26.72
CA TYR A 317 -2.89 -12.71 25.43
C TYR A 317 -1.90 -11.53 25.48
N LEU A 318 -2.30 -10.40 26.04
CA LEU A 318 -1.47 -9.19 26.12
C LEU A 318 -0.17 -9.41 26.89
N ALA A 319 -0.21 -10.20 27.95
CA ALA A 319 0.97 -10.54 28.75
C ALA A 319 2.06 -11.32 27.99
N LYS A 320 1.70 -11.93 26.84
CA LYS A 320 2.64 -12.68 25.98
C LYS A 320 3.26 -11.81 24.87
N LEU A 321 2.76 -10.60 24.68
CA LEU A 321 3.27 -9.72 23.63
C LEU A 321 4.59 -9.05 24.05
N PRO A 322 5.47 -8.71 23.10
CA PRO A 322 6.64 -7.91 23.39
C PRO A 322 6.24 -6.57 23.99
N ALA A 323 6.70 -6.32 25.22
CA ALA A 323 6.47 -5.08 25.94
C ALA A 323 7.72 -4.20 25.81
N GLY A 324 7.74 -3.34 24.81
CA GLY A 324 8.80 -2.36 24.64
C GLY A 324 8.58 -1.09 25.44
N LYS A 325 9.47 -0.13 25.25
CA LYS A 325 9.43 1.19 25.90
C LYS A 325 8.93 2.30 25.00
N LYS A 326 8.80 2.01 23.69
CA LYS A 326 8.37 2.99 22.68
C LYS A 326 6.84 3.04 22.63
N ASP A 327 6.34 4.24 22.69
CA ASP A 327 4.92 4.52 22.55
C ASP A 327 4.47 4.49 21.06
N GLU A 328 3.21 4.80 20.88
CA GLU A 328 2.49 4.73 19.65
C GLU A 328 2.80 5.81 18.62
N PHE A 329 3.61 6.81 18.94
CA PHE A 329 3.71 8.03 18.13
C PHE A 329 4.82 8.02 17.06
N GLY A 330 5.43 6.88 16.82
CA GLY A 330 6.45 6.76 15.79
C GLY A 330 7.87 6.73 16.35
N PRO A 331 8.88 6.98 15.52
CA PRO A 331 10.26 6.87 15.95
C PRO A 331 10.54 7.83 17.10
N ALA A 332 11.22 7.33 18.14
CA ALA A 332 11.87 8.23 19.06
C ALA A 332 12.75 9.19 18.23
N PRO A 333 12.78 10.50 18.55
CA PRO A 333 13.66 11.43 17.88
C PRO A 333 15.07 10.85 17.91
N SER A 334 15.61 10.52 16.75
CA SER A 334 16.99 10.10 16.66
C SER A 334 17.85 11.33 16.88
N ASN A 335 18.77 11.28 17.83
CA ASN A 335 19.79 12.31 17.97
C ASN A 335 20.74 12.35 16.76
N VAL A 336 20.64 11.36 15.89
CA VAL A 336 21.35 11.27 14.62
C VAL A 336 20.32 11.48 13.51
N GLU A 337 20.31 12.70 12.99
CA GLU A 337 19.51 13.05 11.83
C GLU A 337 19.95 12.18 10.64
N PRO A 338 19.07 11.35 10.02
CA PRO A 338 19.48 10.44 8.94
C PRO A 338 20.19 11.14 7.79
N TRP A 339 19.83 12.39 7.53
CA TRP A 339 20.45 13.22 6.49
C TRP A 339 21.86 13.71 6.83
N VAL A 340 22.34 13.55 8.05
CA VAL A 340 23.74 13.86 8.42
C VAL A 340 24.70 12.76 7.98
N THR A 341 24.21 11.51 7.98
CA THR A 341 25.02 10.32 7.70
C THR A 341 24.82 9.74 6.30
N ALA A 342 23.71 10.10 5.64
CA ALA A 342 23.38 9.55 4.34
C ALA A 342 23.01 10.69 3.37
N ASP A 343 23.72 10.78 2.26
CA ASP A 343 23.40 11.73 1.20
C ASP A 343 22.37 11.15 0.26
N TYR A 344 21.09 11.42 0.54
CA TYR A 344 19.97 11.02 -0.30
C TYR A 344 19.56 12.12 -1.31
N GLY A 345 20.45 13.07 -1.57
CA GLY A 345 20.13 14.22 -2.40
C GLY A 345 19.41 15.34 -1.62
N PRO A 346 18.65 16.20 -2.32
CA PRO A 346 18.07 17.41 -1.73
C PRO A 346 16.82 17.17 -0.89
N SER A 347 16.25 15.98 -0.93
CA SER A 347 15.00 15.66 -0.23
C SER A 347 14.94 14.20 0.24
N LEU A 348 14.18 13.98 1.30
CA LEU A 348 13.96 12.65 1.88
C LEU A 348 12.50 12.53 2.32
N ILE A 349 11.83 11.46 1.88
CA ILE A 349 10.46 11.16 2.30
C ILE A 349 10.50 10.12 3.42
N ASN A 350 9.95 10.47 4.57
CA ASN A 350 9.88 9.59 5.74
C ASN A 350 8.83 10.12 6.74
N THR A 351 8.75 9.48 7.90
CA THR A 351 8.04 10.03 9.06
C THR A 351 8.97 10.93 9.86
N TYR A 352 8.56 12.16 10.09
CA TYR A 352 9.33 13.16 10.83
C TYR A 352 8.54 13.68 12.02
N GLU A 353 9.23 13.94 13.13
CA GLU A 353 8.71 14.79 14.18
C GLU A 353 8.80 16.24 13.72
N VAL A 354 7.68 16.96 13.71
CA VAL A 354 7.56 18.33 13.25
C VAL A 354 7.15 19.27 14.38
N GLY A 355 7.95 20.30 14.58
CA GLY A 355 7.65 21.36 15.55
C GLY A 355 7.91 20.98 17.00
N GLY A 356 7.85 22.00 17.86
CA GLY A 356 7.95 21.81 19.31
C GLY A 356 6.70 21.12 19.85
N ALA A 357 6.89 20.09 20.64
CA ALA A 357 5.81 19.51 21.42
C ALA A 357 5.14 20.59 22.27
N SER A 358 3.84 20.74 22.12
CA SER A 358 3.10 21.42 23.18
C SER A 358 3.20 20.55 24.42
N PRO A 359 3.50 21.10 25.60
CA PRO A 359 3.59 20.32 26.83
C PRO A 359 2.33 19.50 27.14
N THR A 360 1.20 19.82 26.49
CA THR A 360 -0.10 19.19 26.68
C THR A 360 -0.58 18.35 25.51
N ALA A 361 0.07 18.40 24.34
CA ALA A 361 -0.44 17.77 23.11
C ALA A 361 0.42 16.60 22.58
N GLY A 362 1.59 16.36 23.18
CA GLY A 362 2.54 15.37 22.67
C GLY A 362 3.25 15.80 21.40
N PRO A 363 4.15 14.98 20.88
CA PRO A 363 4.87 15.28 19.65
C PRO A 363 3.95 15.22 18.42
N ASN A 364 4.19 16.09 17.45
CA ASN A 364 3.55 16.07 16.15
C ASN A 364 4.43 15.34 15.14
N PHE A 365 3.83 14.55 14.26
CA PHE A 365 4.55 13.82 13.21
C PHE A 365 3.95 14.10 11.83
N ALA A 366 4.83 14.36 10.86
CA ALA A 366 4.50 14.29 9.44
C ALA A 366 4.74 12.84 8.96
N TYR A 367 3.69 12.08 8.75
CA TYR A 367 3.77 10.64 8.48
C TYR A 367 4.17 10.27 7.06
N LYS A 368 4.05 11.13 6.13
CA LYS A 368 4.66 11.10 4.80
C LYS A 368 5.41 12.39 4.57
N GLY A 369 6.15 12.82 5.58
CA GLY A 369 6.86 14.07 5.54
C GLY A 369 7.94 14.07 4.47
N LEU A 370 7.99 15.10 3.66
CA LEU A 370 9.08 15.43 2.76
C LEU A 370 10.02 16.38 3.48
N ALA A 371 11.22 15.92 3.84
CA ALA A 371 12.29 16.79 4.31
C ALA A 371 13.05 17.35 3.10
N VAL A 372 13.07 18.66 2.97
CA VAL A 372 13.77 19.38 1.91
C VAL A 372 14.93 20.14 2.50
N ARG A 373 16.09 20.04 1.87
CA ARG A 373 17.29 20.76 2.25
C ARG A 373 17.12 22.25 1.91
N LEU A 374 17.09 23.11 2.91
CA LEU A 374 16.90 24.55 2.74
C LEU A 374 18.22 25.33 2.55
N ASP A 375 19.35 24.74 2.96
CA ASP A 375 20.69 25.33 2.86
C ASP A 375 21.62 24.38 2.09
N PRO A 376 21.75 24.51 0.76
CA PRO A 376 22.72 23.75 0.01
C PRO A 376 24.13 24.23 0.33
N GLY A 377 24.87 23.45 1.10
CA GLY A 377 26.29 23.68 1.35
C GLY A 377 27.16 23.35 0.14
N PRO A 378 28.47 23.63 0.18
CA PRO A 378 29.42 23.27 -0.86
C PRO A 378 29.31 21.76 -1.19
N GLY A 379 29.17 21.41 -2.48
CA GLY A 379 29.00 20.04 -2.92
C GLY A 379 27.58 19.48 -2.73
N GLY A 380 26.57 20.32 -2.50
CA GLY A 380 25.18 19.88 -2.30
C GLY A 380 24.90 19.27 -0.94
N VAL A 381 25.85 19.26 -0.04
CA VAL A 381 25.68 18.78 1.34
C VAL A 381 25.39 19.97 2.25
N SER A 382 24.22 19.97 2.89
CA SER A 382 23.90 20.96 3.90
C SER A 382 24.76 20.71 5.14
N ARG A 383 25.57 21.69 5.51
CA ARG A 383 26.22 21.75 6.83
C ARG A 383 25.36 22.48 7.87
N GLY A 384 24.28 23.10 7.42
CA GLY A 384 23.31 23.77 8.26
C GLY A 384 22.26 22.80 8.78
N LYS A 385 21.65 23.17 9.89
CA LYS A 385 20.57 22.40 10.53
C LYS A 385 19.18 22.81 10.02
N ARG A 386 19.09 23.34 8.80
CA ARG A 386 17.83 23.85 8.25
C ARG A 386 17.25 22.89 7.25
N TRP A 387 16.28 22.13 7.71
CA TRP A 387 15.40 21.32 6.88
C TRP A 387 13.98 21.82 7.03
N GLY A 388 13.27 21.95 5.93
CA GLY A 388 11.82 22.08 5.93
C GLY A 388 11.21 20.71 5.86
N VAL A 389 10.27 20.42 6.74
CA VAL A 389 9.48 19.20 6.70
C VAL A 389 8.06 19.59 6.36
N PHE A 390 7.51 18.97 5.32
CA PHE A 390 6.17 19.19 4.84
C PHE A 390 5.38 17.89 5.00
N ASP A 391 4.20 17.97 5.55
CA ASP A 391 3.25 16.84 5.55
C ASP A 391 2.61 16.74 4.16
N LEU A 392 2.65 15.52 3.57
CA LEU A 392 2.23 15.25 2.19
C LEU A 392 0.86 14.56 2.14
#